data_d88fd0b01f23cace4143276b97c59332
#
_entry.id   d88fd0b01f23cace4143276b97c59332
#
_cell.length_a   1.000
_cell.length_b   1.000
_cell.length_c   1.000
_cell.angle_alpha   90.00
_cell.angle_beta   90.00
_cell.angle_gamma   90.00
#
_symmetry.space_group_name_H-M   'P 1'
#
loop_
_entity.id
_entity.type
_entity.pdbx_description
1 polymer ?
#
loop_
_entity_poly.entity_id
_entity_poly.type
_entity_poly.pdbx_seq_one_letter_code
_entity_poly.pdbx_strand_id
1 'polypeptide(L)'
;MKNFLKLTYIALAFSVFTLSACNNDEDEIDTEKPTIDLSFNQAFPQNGSVLYFGGSFTLNIRLADNFELGAYSVNIHSNFDHHSHSTEEEEEEEHHEEGEHHHHDGEEGDGFYFSQDYTIPSGSKEYTANNTIEIPAHAPDGDEYQAGDYHFMITVTDKAGFSTFKSVGIEIKNR
;
A
#
# COMPACT_ATOMS: atom_id res chain seq x y z
N MET A 1 -74.89 9.94 -36.31
CA MET A 1 -73.92 10.84 -35.61
C MET A 1 -73.65 10.41 -34.15
N LYS A 2 -73.45 9.14 -33.92
CA LYS A 2 -73.15 8.66 -32.52
C LYS A 2 -71.87 7.83 -32.40
N ASN A 3 -71.05 7.68 -33.44
CA ASN A 3 -69.85 6.82 -33.42
C ASN A 3 -68.52 7.56 -33.55
N PHE A 4 -68.56 8.88 -33.70
CA PHE A 4 -67.33 9.68 -33.79
C PHE A 4 -66.74 10.10 -32.41
N LEU A 5 -67.57 10.00 -31.37
CA LEU A 5 -67.11 10.49 -30.02
C LEU A 5 -66.36 9.43 -29.20
N LYS A 6 -66.34 8.18 -29.66
CA LYS A 6 -65.60 7.08 -28.94
C LYS A 6 -64.17 6.86 -29.40
N LEU A 7 -63.81 7.45 -30.56
CA LEU A 7 -62.41 7.25 -31.09
C LEU A 7 -61.40 8.27 -30.57
N THR A 8 -61.89 9.40 -30.03
CA THR A 8 -61.03 10.46 -29.51
C THR A 8 -60.51 10.22 -28.08
N TYR A 9 -61.13 9.33 -27.32
CA TYR A 9 -60.67 9.02 -25.94
C TYR A 9 -59.58 7.92 -25.86
N ILE A 10 -59.37 7.16 -26.92
CA ILE A 10 -58.36 6.10 -26.96
C ILE A 10 -56.99 6.64 -27.34
N ALA A 11 -56.94 7.79 -28.02
CA ALA A 11 -55.66 8.40 -28.42
C ALA A 11 -54.98 9.23 -27.31
N LEU A 12 -55.68 9.53 -26.20
CA LEU A 12 -55.13 10.37 -25.12
C LEU A 12 -54.56 9.57 -23.95
N ALA A 13 -54.73 8.24 -23.95
CA ALA A 13 -54.28 7.38 -22.85
C ALA A 13 -52.91 6.74 -23.05
N PHE A 14 -52.23 7.03 -24.17
CA PHE A 14 -50.95 6.35 -24.49
C PHE A 14 -49.72 7.26 -24.48
N SER A 15 -49.84 8.49 -23.93
CA SER A 15 -48.74 9.47 -23.95
C SER A 15 -48.15 9.79 -22.59
N VAL A 16 -48.24 8.88 -21.61
CA VAL A 16 -47.63 9.11 -20.30
C VAL A 16 -46.98 7.80 -19.85
N PHE A 17 -45.82 7.43 -20.41
CA PHE A 17 -44.89 6.50 -19.78
C PHE A 17 -43.56 6.46 -20.54
N THR A 18 -42.82 7.57 -20.52
CA THR A 18 -41.37 7.55 -20.72
C THR A 18 -40.73 8.60 -19.80
N LEU A 19 -40.95 8.47 -18.50
CA LEU A 19 -39.96 8.95 -17.56
C LEU A 19 -38.94 7.81 -17.45
N SER A 20 -37.97 7.76 -18.36
CA SER A 20 -36.70 7.13 -18.10
C SER A 20 -36.15 7.77 -16.83
N ALA A 21 -36.25 7.04 -15.74
CA ALA A 21 -35.38 7.29 -14.61
C ALA A 21 -33.97 7.11 -15.16
N CYS A 22 -33.26 8.21 -15.46
CA CYS A 22 -31.83 8.24 -15.36
C CYS A 22 -31.57 7.95 -13.88
N ASN A 23 -31.26 6.71 -13.56
CA ASN A 23 -30.40 6.46 -12.40
C ASN A 23 -29.12 7.22 -12.72
N ASN A 24 -28.96 8.38 -12.13
CA ASN A 24 -27.66 8.93 -11.89
C ASN A 24 -27.08 8.01 -10.80
N ASP A 25 -26.57 6.87 -11.20
CA ASP A 25 -25.48 6.25 -10.49
C ASP A 25 -24.32 7.24 -10.71
N GLU A 26 -24.24 8.27 -9.87
CA GLU A 26 -23.00 9.03 -9.68
C GLU A 26 -22.05 7.96 -9.17
N ASP A 27 -21.14 7.51 -10.03
CA ASP A 27 -20.03 6.66 -9.63
C ASP A 27 -19.35 7.41 -8.48
N GLU A 28 -19.44 6.86 -7.26
CA GLU A 28 -18.74 7.42 -6.11
C GLU A 28 -17.26 7.46 -6.47
N ILE A 29 -16.72 8.67 -6.60
CA ILE A 29 -15.30 8.88 -6.88
C ILE A 29 -14.57 8.75 -5.55
N ASP A 30 -13.64 7.82 -5.48
CA ASP A 30 -12.74 7.71 -4.35
C ASP A 30 -11.80 8.94 -4.30
N THR A 31 -11.68 9.54 -3.13
CA THR A 31 -10.86 10.73 -2.87
C THR A 31 -10.00 10.59 -1.62
N GLU A 32 -10.03 9.43 -0.97
CA GLU A 32 -9.29 9.17 0.26
C GLU A 32 -8.11 8.23 -0.03
N LYS A 33 -7.04 8.36 0.77
CA LYS A 33 -5.91 7.45 0.69
C LYS A 33 -6.17 6.21 1.56
N PRO A 34 -5.68 5.04 1.16
CA PRO A 34 -5.73 3.85 1.99
C PRO A 34 -4.91 4.03 3.28
N THR A 35 -5.20 3.24 4.28
CA THR A 35 -4.56 3.31 5.60
C THR A 35 -3.79 2.05 5.95
N ILE A 36 -2.71 2.21 6.75
CA ILE A 36 -1.88 1.13 7.28
C ILE A 36 -1.95 1.20 8.81
N ASP A 37 -2.44 0.14 9.47
CA ASP A 37 -2.48 0.05 10.93
C ASP A 37 -1.42 -0.94 11.45
N LEU A 38 -0.50 -0.42 12.23
CA LEU A 38 0.54 -1.14 12.98
C LEU A 38 0.35 -1.01 14.49
N SER A 39 -0.77 -0.44 14.95
CA SER A 39 -0.97 -0.07 16.36
C SER A 39 -1.60 -1.18 17.21
N PHE A 40 -2.04 -2.30 16.62
CA PHE A 40 -2.64 -3.40 17.38
C PHE A 40 -1.58 -4.35 17.96
N ASN A 41 -1.91 -5.03 19.06
CA ASN A 41 -0.96 -5.81 19.87
C ASN A 41 -0.22 -6.94 19.12
N GLN A 42 -0.74 -7.40 17.99
CA GLN A 42 -0.16 -8.49 17.21
C GLN A 42 0.49 -7.99 15.92
N ALA A 43 0.54 -6.67 15.70
CA ALA A 43 1.19 -6.11 14.52
C ALA A 43 2.68 -6.47 14.50
N PHE A 44 3.18 -6.88 13.31
CA PHE A 44 4.58 -7.25 13.13
C PHE A 44 5.02 -7.05 11.67
N PRO A 45 6.24 -6.50 11.43
CA PRO A 45 7.15 -5.96 12.42
C PRO A 45 6.67 -4.63 13.00
N GLN A 46 7.20 -4.26 14.15
CA GLN A 46 7.03 -2.96 14.79
C GLN A 46 8.40 -2.28 14.93
N ASN A 47 8.39 -1.00 15.23
CA ASN A 47 9.62 -0.26 15.48
C ASN A 47 10.45 -0.93 16.59
N GLY A 48 11.72 -1.20 16.32
CA GLY A 48 12.63 -1.92 17.22
C GLY A 48 12.50 -3.45 17.19
N SER A 49 11.72 -4.03 16.26
CA SER A 49 11.69 -5.49 16.08
C SER A 49 13.06 -6.03 15.70
N VAL A 50 13.45 -7.18 16.30
CA VAL A 50 14.71 -7.86 15.99
C VAL A 50 14.42 -9.08 15.13
N LEU A 51 15.10 -9.18 13.99
CA LEU A 51 15.07 -10.28 13.05
C LEU A 51 16.44 -10.94 12.95
N TYR A 52 16.55 -12.07 12.26
CA TYR A 52 17.81 -12.81 12.14
C TYR A 52 18.04 -13.26 10.70
N PHE A 53 19.25 -13.11 10.19
CA PHE A 53 19.68 -13.73 8.95
C PHE A 53 19.55 -15.26 9.03
N GLY A 54 19.14 -15.88 7.92
CA GLY A 54 18.79 -17.30 7.86
C GLY A 54 17.49 -17.65 8.60
N GLY A 55 16.65 -16.66 8.88
CA GLY A 55 15.35 -16.83 9.49
C GLY A 55 14.20 -16.44 8.57
N SER A 56 13.00 -16.48 9.13
CA SER A 56 11.79 -15.96 8.49
C SER A 56 10.89 -15.28 9.52
N PHE A 57 10.00 -14.45 9.04
CA PHE A 57 8.95 -13.86 9.86
C PHE A 57 7.65 -13.75 9.06
N THR A 58 6.54 -13.68 9.78
CA THR A 58 5.24 -13.50 9.16
C THR A 58 4.76 -12.09 9.42
N LEU A 59 4.35 -11.40 8.36
CA LEU A 59 3.68 -10.10 8.46
C LEU A 59 2.39 -10.24 9.26
N ASN A 60 2.05 -9.20 10.01
CA ASN A 60 0.72 -9.05 10.57
C ASN A 60 0.36 -7.57 10.60
N ILE A 61 -0.18 -7.08 9.49
CA ILE A 61 -0.43 -5.67 9.22
C ILE A 61 -1.83 -5.53 8.69
N ARG A 62 -2.60 -4.57 9.19
CA ARG A 62 -3.94 -4.27 8.70
C ARG A 62 -3.91 -3.12 7.73
N LEU A 63 -4.58 -3.31 6.60
CA LEU A 63 -4.75 -2.36 5.53
C LEU A 63 -6.25 -2.09 5.37
N ALA A 64 -6.65 -0.84 5.19
CA ALA A 64 -8.04 -0.49 4.98
C ALA A 64 -8.17 0.70 4.02
N ASP A 65 -9.30 0.72 3.33
CA ASP A 65 -9.69 1.74 2.40
C ASP A 65 -11.21 1.94 2.42
N ASN A 66 -11.69 3.16 2.16
CA ASN A 66 -13.11 3.46 2.13
C ASN A 66 -13.80 2.89 0.88
N PHE A 67 -13.06 2.64 -0.21
CA PHE A 67 -13.59 2.20 -1.50
C PHE A 67 -13.12 0.79 -1.88
N GLU A 68 -11.87 0.62 -2.31
CA GLU A 68 -11.30 -0.70 -2.66
C GLU A 68 -9.77 -0.68 -2.63
N LEU A 69 -9.18 -1.58 -1.86
CA LEU A 69 -7.74 -1.82 -1.85
C LEU A 69 -7.27 -2.46 -3.18
N GLY A 70 -6.10 -2.07 -3.67
CA GLY A 70 -5.50 -2.59 -4.89
C GLY A 70 -4.40 -3.60 -4.63
N ALA A 71 -3.29 -3.14 -4.07
CA ALA A 71 -2.10 -3.93 -3.83
C ALA A 71 -1.31 -3.35 -2.64
N TYR A 72 -0.33 -4.10 -2.15
CA TYR A 72 0.68 -3.54 -1.25
C TYR A 72 2.06 -4.09 -1.61
N SER A 73 3.09 -3.35 -1.22
CA SER A 73 4.48 -3.77 -1.37
C SER A 73 5.21 -3.71 -0.04
N VAL A 74 6.23 -4.52 0.08
CA VAL A 74 7.17 -4.53 1.22
C VAL A 74 8.56 -4.29 0.68
N ASN A 75 9.29 -3.37 1.33
CA ASN A 75 10.70 -3.12 1.08
C ASN A 75 11.48 -3.18 2.38
N ILE A 76 12.64 -3.84 2.37
CA ILE A 76 13.60 -3.87 3.48
C ILE A 76 14.94 -3.44 2.90
N HIS A 77 15.58 -2.46 3.51
CA HIS A 77 16.91 -2.00 3.13
C HIS A 77 17.69 -1.48 4.33
N SER A 78 19.01 -1.45 4.20
CA SER A 78 19.90 -0.98 5.26
C SER A 78 19.67 0.49 5.61
N ASN A 79 19.81 0.82 6.90
CA ASN A 79 19.76 2.18 7.43
C ASN A 79 21.07 2.53 8.15
N PHE A 80 22.19 2.14 7.59
CA PHE A 80 23.50 2.36 8.22
C PHE A 80 23.89 3.83 8.23
N ASP A 81 23.37 4.62 7.29
CA ASP A 81 23.55 6.08 7.22
C ASP A 81 22.59 6.85 8.14
N HIS A 82 21.70 6.14 8.86
CA HIS A 82 20.68 6.72 9.72
C HIS A 82 19.79 7.77 9.03
N HIS A 83 19.49 7.57 7.74
CA HIS A 83 18.55 8.41 7.01
C HIS A 83 17.11 8.17 7.50
N SER A 84 16.27 9.19 7.42
CA SER A 84 14.87 9.09 7.84
C SER A 84 13.94 9.09 6.63
N HIS A 85 12.87 8.30 6.71
CA HIS A 85 11.74 8.39 5.80
C HIS A 85 10.59 9.07 6.54
N SER A 86 10.32 10.34 6.24
CA SER A 86 9.17 11.02 6.82
C SER A 86 7.88 10.50 6.21
N THR A 87 6.87 10.27 7.06
CA THR A 87 5.51 9.90 6.65
C THR A 87 4.59 11.11 6.51
N GLU A 88 5.12 12.32 6.76
CA GLU A 88 4.37 13.57 6.70
C GLU A 88 4.63 14.26 5.36
N GLU A 89 3.55 14.76 4.76
CA GLU A 89 3.59 15.60 3.56
C GLU A 89 4.22 16.95 3.95
N GLU A 90 5.55 17.05 3.87
CA GLU A 90 6.20 18.34 3.86
C GLU A 90 6.12 18.90 2.44
N GLU A 91 5.48 20.06 2.33
CA GLU A 91 5.37 20.84 1.11
C GLU A 91 6.77 21.05 0.51
N GLU A 92 6.89 20.78 -0.80
CA GLU A 92 8.11 20.88 -1.58
C GLU A 92 8.69 22.30 -1.52
N GLU A 93 9.70 22.51 -0.67
CA GLU A 93 10.67 23.56 -0.94
C GLU A 93 11.88 22.90 -1.59
N GLU A 94 12.05 23.19 -2.90
CA GLU A 94 13.19 22.79 -3.70
C GLU A 94 14.50 23.35 -3.11
N HIS A 95 15.23 22.52 -2.37
CA HIS A 95 16.64 22.72 -2.14
C HIS A 95 17.43 21.63 -2.87
N HIS A 96 17.87 21.95 -4.09
CA HIS A 96 18.99 21.27 -4.74
C HIS A 96 20.26 21.57 -3.96
N GLU A 97 20.65 20.72 -3.04
CA GLU A 97 22.03 20.59 -2.65
C GLU A 97 22.59 19.32 -3.29
N GLU A 98 23.56 19.55 -4.20
CA GLU A 98 24.41 18.51 -4.75
C GLU A 98 25.22 17.89 -3.59
N GLY A 99 24.69 16.81 -2.99
CA GLY A 99 25.41 16.02 -2.01
C GLY A 99 26.49 15.20 -2.71
N GLU A 100 27.74 15.54 -2.44
CA GLU A 100 28.90 14.74 -2.80
C GLU A 100 28.74 13.32 -2.25
N HIS A 101 28.72 12.33 -3.15
CA HIS A 101 28.80 10.92 -2.79
C HIS A 101 30.15 10.64 -2.15
N HIS A 102 30.21 10.64 -0.83
CA HIS A 102 31.32 10.09 -0.10
C HIS A 102 31.27 8.56 -0.22
N HIS A 103 32.09 8.02 -1.13
CA HIS A 103 32.47 6.63 -1.07
C HIS A 103 33.27 6.41 0.22
N HIS A 104 32.65 5.80 1.21
CA HIS A 104 33.39 5.19 2.31
C HIS A 104 33.96 3.87 1.80
N ASP A 105 35.27 3.86 1.50
CA ASP A 105 36.07 2.65 1.30
C ASP A 105 36.31 1.99 2.70
N GLY A 106 35.24 1.39 3.24
CA GLY A 106 35.29 0.45 4.35
C GLY A 106 34.83 -0.90 3.84
N GLU A 107 35.44 -2.00 4.20
CA GLU A 107 34.97 -3.37 3.96
C GLU A 107 33.68 -3.61 4.76
N GLU A 108 32.61 -2.89 4.38
CA GLU A 108 31.28 -3.09 4.91
C GLU A 108 30.60 -4.13 4.03
N GLY A 109 30.19 -5.24 4.64
CA GLY A 109 29.41 -6.26 3.94
C GLY A 109 28.17 -5.67 3.29
N ASP A 110 27.68 -6.27 2.21
CA ASP A 110 26.53 -5.79 1.48
C ASP A 110 25.28 -5.79 2.38
N GLY A 111 24.58 -4.67 2.41
CA GLY A 111 23.31 -4.56 3.11
C GLY A 111 22.26 -5.49 2.45
N PHE A 112 21.47 -6.17 3.28
CA PHE A 112 20.33 -6.94 2.77
C PHE A 112 19.29 -6.02 2.14
N TYR A 113 18.82 -6.42 0.95
CA TYR A 113 17.74 -5.75 0.24
C TYR A 113 16.63 -6.73 -0.11
N PHE A 114 15.40 -6.36 0.18
CA PHE A 114 14.21 -7.11 -0.19
C PHE A 114 13.17 -6.15 -0.75
N SER A 115 12.52 -6.53 -1.86
CA SER A 115 11.39 -5.78 -2.39
C SER A 115 10.41 -6.74 -3.05
N GLN A 116 9.14 -6.69 -2.65
CA GLN A 116 8.10 -7.55 -3.21
C GLN A 116 6.74 -6.91 -3.17
N ASP A 117 6.02 -7.06 -4.29
CA ASP A 117 4.64 -6.64 -4.45
C ASP A 117 3.69 -7.81 -4.16
N TYR A 118 2.54 -7.50 -3.57
CA TYR A 118 1.48 -8.43 -3.23
C TYR A 118 0.14 -7.90 -3.73
N THR A 119 -0.66 -8.79 -4.32
CA THR A 119 -2.01 -8.45 -4.75
C THR A 119 -3.00 -8.63 -3.61
N ILE A 120 -3.97 -7.73 -3.52
CA ILE A 120 -5.11 -7.86 -2.62
C ILE A 120 -6.32 -8.37 -3.44
N PRO A 121 -7.14 -9.28 -2.90
CA PRO A 121 -8.34 -9.74 -3.58
C PRO A 121 -9.26 -8.56 -3.94
N SER A 122 -9.79 -8.57 -5.17
CA SER A 122 -10.70 -7.51 -5.64
C SER A 122 -11.93 -7.39 -4.74
N GLY A 123 -12.43 -6.16 -4.56
CA GLY A 123 -13.56 -5.83 -3.70
C GLY A 123 -13.21 -5.74 -2.21
N SER A 124 -11.94 -5.88 -1.84
CA SER A 124 -11.52 -5.77 -0.43
C SER A 124 -11.43 -4.31 0.00
N LYS A 125 -12.15 -3.95 1.05
CA LYS A 125 -12.01 -2.67 1.78
C LYS A 125 -11.10 -2.81 3.00
N GLU A 126 -10.93 -4.02 3.50
CA GLU A 126 -10.03 -4.36 4.59
C GLU A 126 -9.21 -5.60 4.22
N TYR A 127 -7.97 -5.63 4.59
CA TYR A 127 -7.07 -6.76 4.35
C TYR A 127 -6.04 -6.86 5.47
N THR A 128 -5.76 -8.10 5.89
CA THR A 128 -4.64 -8.35 6.81
C THR A 128 -3.53 -9.04 6.03
N ALA A 129 -2.42 -8.33 5.84
CA ALA A 129 -1.21 -8.90 5.27
C ALA A 129 -0.59 -9.88 6.28
N ASN A 130 -0.44 -11.14 5.86
CA ASN A 130 0.09 -12.24 6.69
C ASN A 130 1.07 -13.13 5.93
N ASN A 131 1.79 -12.58 4.96
CA ASN A 131 2.79 -13.29 4.19
C ASN A 131 4.03 -13.59 5.03
N THR A 132 4.61 -14.77 4.82
CA THR A 132 5.91 -15.11 5.38
C THR A 132 7.02 -14.57 4.47
N ILE A 133 8.00 -13.89 5.05
CA ILE A 133 9.18 -13.36 4.38
C ILE A 133 10.39 -14.10 4.92
N GLU A 134 11.16 -14.70 4.00
CA GLU A 134 12.43 -15.35 4.29
C GLU A 134 13.55 -14.31 4.26
N ILE A 135 14.44 -14.36 5.25
CA ILE A 135 15.66 -13.57 5.30
C ILE A 135 16.82 -14.52 5.04
N PRO A 136 17.52 -14.44 3.90
CA PRO A 136 18.60 -15.36 3.57
C PRO A 136 19.75 -15.23 4.58
N ALA A 137 20.51 -16.31 4.77
CA ALA A 137 21.67 -16.31 5.66
C ALA A 137 22.87 -15.58 5.06
N HIS A 138 22.99 -15.64 3.73
CA HIS A 138 24.12 -15.09 2.97
C HIS A 138 23.65 -14.40 1.71
N ALA A 139 24.44 -13.48 1.21
CA ALA A 139 24.28 -12.87 -0.09
C ALA A 139 24.48 -13.92 -1.23
N PRO A 140 24.08 -13.63 -2.47
CA PRO A 140 24.19 -14.58 -3.59
C PRO A 140 25.60 -15.01 -3.93
N ASP A 141 26.61 -14.22 -3.58
CA ASP A 141 28.05 -14.52 -3.74
C ASP A 141 28.62 -15.39 -2.61
N GLY A 142 27.84 -15.59 -1.53
CA GLY A 142 28.18 -16.39 -0.36
C GLY A 142 28.69 -15.60 0.83
N ASP A 143 28.80 -14.29 0.69
CA ASP A 143 29.23 -13.41 1.78
C ASP A 143 28.15 -13.22 2.84
N GLU A 144 28.53 -12.84 4.04
CA GLU A 144 27.59 -12.52 5.11
C GLU A 144 27.00 -11.13 4.88
N TYR A 145 25.69 -11.01 5.06
CA TYR A 145 25.06 -9.69 5.11
C TYR A 145 25.49 -8.92 6.37
N GLN A 146 25.60 -7.62 6.24
CA GLN A 146 25.89 -6.75 7.36
C GLN A 146 24.70 -6.72 8.33
N ALA A 147 24.98 -7.10 9.59
CA ALA A 147 24.04 -6.95 10.69
C ALA A 147 23.94 -5.47 11.13
N GLY A 148 22.74 -5.04 11.53
CA GLY A 148 22.54 -3.67 11.99
C GLY A 148 21.12 -3.19 11.81
N ASP A 149 20.98 -1.87 11.66
CA ASP A 149 19.69 -1.20 11.50
C ASP A 149 19.20 -1.23 10.06
N TYR A 150 17.94 -1.55 9.90
CA TYR A 150 17.23 -1.61 8.62
C TYR A 150 15.92 -0.85 8.70
N HIS A 151 15.48 -0.33 7.56
CA HIS A 151 14.10 0.11 7.38
C HIS A 151 13.24 -1.03 6.83
N PHE A 152 12.10 -1.22 7.47
CA PHE A 152 11.00 -2.01 6.93
C PHE A 152 9.92 -1.03 6.47
N MET A 153 9.70 -0.99 5.18
CA MET A 153 8.70 -0.11 4.57
C MET A 153 7.56 -0.94 3.99
N ILE A 154 6.34 -0.46 4.20
CA ILE A 154 5.15 -0.99 3.55
C ILE A 154 4.43 0.15 2.83
N THR A 155 4.04 -0.09 1.59
CA THR A 155 3.22 0.81 0.79
C THR A 155 1.94 0.09 0.42
N VAL A 156 0.79 0.73 0.60
CA VAL A 156 -0.50 0.24 0.10
C VAL A 156 -1.02 1.20 -0.94
N THR A 157 -1.59 0.66 -2.01
CA THR A 157 -2.22 1.43 -3.09
C THR A 157 -3.64 0.90 -3.29
N ASP A 158 -4.61 1.80 -3.40
CA ASP A 158 -6.00 1.48 -3.71
C ASP A 158 -6.25 1.33 -5.22
N LYS A 159 -7.49 1.07 -5.61
CA LYS A 159 -7.89 0.96 -7.02
C LYS A 159 -8.03 2.30 -7.73
N ALA A 160 -8.18 3.40 -7.00
CA ALA A 160 -8.20 4.75 -7.56
C ALA A 160 -6.79 5.28 -7.85
N GLY A 161 -5.74 4.64 -7.28
CA GLY A 161 -4.34 4.99 -7.47
C GLY A 161 -3.75 5.82 -6.34
N PHE A 162 -4.49 6.06 -5.26
CA PHE A 162 -3.94 6.69 -4.06
C PHE A 162 -3.06 5.72 -3.29
N SER A 163 -1.99 6.23 -2.67
CA SER A 163 -1.05 5.43 -1.92
C SER A 163 -0.74 6.03 -0.56
N THR A 164 -0.46 5.14 0.38
CA THR A 164 0.07 5.47 1.70
C THR A 164 1.24 4.55 1.99
N PHE A 165 2.29 5.07 2.63
CA PHE A 165 3.39 4.24 3.10
C PHE A 165 3.62 4.44 4.60
N LYS A 166 4.22 3.43 5.24
CA LYS A 166 4.79 3.50 6.58
C LYS A 166 6.15 2.85 6.61
N SER A 167 7.05 3.44 7.40
CA SER A 167 8.37 2.89 7.69
C SER A 167 8.51 2.62 9.19
N VAL A 168 9.13 1.51 9.55
CA VAL A 168 9.57 1.21 10.92
C VAL A 168 11.02 0.79 10.91
N GLY A 169 11.78 1.21 11.92
CA GLY A 169 13.15 0.75 12.15
C GLY A 169 13.13 -0.68 12.71
N ILE A 170 13.91 -1.57 12.13
CA ILE A 170 14.12 -2.94 12.62
C ILE A 170 15.63 -3.20 12.74
N GLU A 171 16.02 -4.16 13.55
CA GLU A 171 17.39 -4.62 13.64
C GLU A 171 17.49 -6.03 13.06
N ILE A 172 18.45 -6.30 12.16
CA ILE A 172 18.71 -7.65 11.65
C ILE A 172 20.09 -8.09 12.17
N LYS A 173 20.12 -9.25 12.82
CA LYS A 173 21.31 -9.84 13.47
C LYS A 173 21.75 -11.12 12.78
N ASN A 174 23.04 -11.39 12.85
CA ASN A 174 23.58 -12.73 12.57
C ASN A 174 23.16 -13.70 13.71
N ARG A 175 22.97 -14.98 13.36
CA ARG A 175 22.66 -16.04 14.33
C ARG A 175 23.92 -16.57 15.00
#